data_31c0d1e0e899ec5b9cc094e2f9ae0a1f
#
_entry.id   31c0d1e0e899ec5b9cc094e2f9ae0a1f
#
_cell.length_a   1.000
_cell.length_b   1.000
_cell.length_c   1.000
_cell.angle_alpha   90.00
_cell.angle_beta   90.00
_cell.angle_gamma   90.00
#
_symmetry.space_group_name_H-M   'P 1'
#
loop_
_entity.id
_entity.type
_entity.pdbx_description
1 polymer ?
#
loop_
_entity_poly.entity_id
_entity_poly.type
_entity_poly.pdbx_seq_one_letter_code
_entity_poly.pdbx_strand_id
1 'polypeptide(L)'
;MMSLSQTRLSRNNGSALILTIFVIIVVGFLALMATKNQQKMSTHIVTSIMGARTNMAAQSGIQLSLSEFYATETSDRCANINSPYTFSGTGLFQCTATVACKRVGILDSGIVVNQLISTAQCQFGTTTLQRIIEVGVRQ
;
A
#
# COMPACT_ATOMS: atom_id res chain seq x y z
N MET A 1 17.75 48.16 -58.61
CA MET A 1 16.35 48.34 -58.24
C MET A 1 15.72 46.99 -57.97
N MET A 2 15.64 46.59 -56.67
CA MET A 2 15.00 45.32 -56.22
C MET A 2 13.56 45.65 -55.87
N SER A 3 12.61 45.13 -56.66
CA SER A 3 11.17 45.24 -56.43
C SER A 3 10.80 44.16 -55.30
N LEU A 4 10.41 44.68 -54.15
CA LEU A 4 9.84 43.87 -53.09
C LEU A 4 8.38 43.53 -53.44
N SER A 5 8.15 42.29 -53.83
CA SER A 5 6.80 41.74 -54.03
C SER A 5 6.14 41.61 -52.66
N GLN A 6 5.15 42.49 -52.39
CA GLN A 6 4.26 42.37 -51.23
C GLN A 6 3.27 41.24 -51.49
N THR A 7 3.50 40.09 -50.86
CA THR A 7 2.47 39.04 -50.76
C THR A 7 1.32 39.55 -49.88
N ARG A 8 0.18 39.83 -50.51
CA ARG A 8 -1.08 40.11 -49.80
C ARG A 8 -1.48 38.87 -49.01
N LEU A 9 -1.34 38.92 -47.69
CA LEU A 9 -1.97 37.95 -46.79
C LEU A 9 -3.50 38.09 -46.98
N SER A 10 -4.10 37.05 -47.55
CA SER A 10 -5.54 36.91 -47.68
C SER A 10 -6.15 36.81 -46.27
N ARG A 11 -7.00 37.82 -45.99
CA ARG A 11 -7.62 37.99 -44.67
C ARG A 11 -8.84 37.08 -44.53
N ASN A 12 -8.62 35.80 -44.23
CA ASN A 12 -9.66 34.86 -43.86
C ASN A 12 -9.92 34.92 -42.34
N ASN A 13 -10.57 35.98 -41.88
CA ASN A 13 -10.81 36.24 -40.46
C ASN A 13 -11.89 35.34 -39.83
N GLY A 14 -12.72 34.67 -40.60
CA GLY A 14 -13.79 33.82 -40.07
C GLY A 14 -13.34 32.40 -39.67
N SER A 15 -12.39 31.81 -40.38
CA SER A 15 -11.90 30.44 -40.13
C SER A 15 -10.96 30.36 -38.94
N ALA A 16 -10.16 31.40 -38.70
CA ALA A 16 -9.19 31.44 -37.59
C ALA A 16 -9.88 31.46 -36.21
N LEU A 17 -11.02 32.11 -36.07
CA LEU A 17 -11.77 32.21 -34.84
C LEU A 17 -12.37 30.84 -34.44
N ILE A 18 -12.91 30.12 -35.41
CA ILE A 18 -13.45 28.76 -35.17
C ILE A 18 -12.34 27.81 -34.78
N LEU A 19 -11.18 27.88 -35.41
CA LEU A 19 -10.03 27.04 -35.14
C LEU A 19 -9.44 27.33 -33.73
N THR A 20 -9.37 28.60 -33.34
CA THR A 20 -8.88 28.94 -31.97
C THR A 20 -9.82 28.44 -30.88
N ILE A 21 -11.13 28.57 -31.06
CA ILE A 21 -12.12 28.06 -30.10
C ILE A 21 -12.00 26.52 -29.99
N PHE A 22 -11.89 25.84 -31.13
CA PHE A 22 -11.72 24.41 -31.17
C PHE A 22 -10.45 23.94 -30.39
N VAL A 23 -9.32 24.62 -30.67
CA VAL A 23 -8.06 24.31 -29.97
C VAL A 23 -8.17 24.52 -28.45
N ILE A 24 -8.79 25.62 -28.00
CA ILE A 24 -8.99 25.89 -26.57
C ILE A 24 -9.84 24.80 -25.90
N ILE A 25 -10.93 24.41 -26.56
CA ILE A 25 -11.80 23.33 -26.01
C ILE A 25 -11.04 21.99 -25.90
N VAL A 26 -10.30 21.60 -26.94
CA VAL A 26 -9.55 20.36 -26.98
C VAL A 26 -8.44 20.36 -25.93
N VAL A 27 -7.66 21.45 -25.85
CA VAL A 27 -6.59 21.57 -24.85
C VAL A 27 -7.15 21.59 -23.43
N GLY A 28 -8.27 22.29 -23.20
CA GLY A 28 -8.97 22.32 -21.91
C GLY A 28 -9.44 20.92 -21.48
N PHE A 29 -9.96 20.13 -22.42
CA PHE A 29 -10.40 18.77 -22.15
C PHE A 29 -9.23 17.83 -21.82
N LEU A 30 -8.11 17.96 -22.55
CA LEU A 30 -6.89 17.19 -22.28
C LEU A 30 -6.30 17.55 -20.90
N ALA A 31 -6.29 18.82 -20.54
CA ALA A 31 -5.82 19.27 -19.22
C ALA A 31 -6.68 18.70 -18.08
N LEU A 32 -8.00 18.66 -18.22
CA LEU A 32 -8.90 18.04 -17.24
C LEU A 32 -8.66 16.54 -17.09
N MET A 33 -8.39 15.83 -18.19
CA MET A 33 -8.07 14.39 -18.13
C MET A 33 -6.73 14.15 -17.45
N ALA A 34 -5.73 14.98 -17.69
CA ALA A 34 -4.41 14.87 -17.06
C ALA A 34 -4.47 15.06 -15.54
N THR A 35 -5.22 16.04 -15.05
CA THR A 35 -5.36 16.31 -13.62
C THR A 35 -6.06 15.16 -12.87
N LYS A 36 -7.11 14.58 -13.44
CA LYS A 36 -7.80 13.42 -12.85
C LYS A 36 -6.90 12.19 -12.73
N ASN A 37 -6.02 11.99 -13.71
CA ASN A 37 -5.09 10.86 -13.70
C ASN A 37 -3.99 11.03 -12.64
N GLN A 38 -3.51 12.24 -12.41
CA GLN A 38 -2.52 12.53 -11.36
C GLN A 38 -3.06 12.31 -9.95
N GLN A 39 -4.32 12.66 -9.68
CA GLN A 39 -4.94 12.42 -8.36
C GLN A 39 -5.02 10.92 -8.03
N LYS A 40 -5.39 10.08 -9.01
CA LYS A 40 -5.40 8.62 -8.82
C LYS A 40 -4.01 8.07 -8.54
N MET A 41 -3.00 8.55 -9.24
CA MET A 41 -1.62 8.09 -9.07
C MET A 41 -1.06 8.43 -7.70
N SER A 42 -1.35 9.62 -7.16
CA SER A 42 -0.95 10.04 -5.82
C SER A 42 -1.55 9.16 -4.72
N THR A 43 -2.84 8.85 -4.79
CA THR A 43 -3.50 7.95 -3.83
C THR A 43 -2.95 6.53 -3.86
N HIS A 44 -2.60 6.01 -5.05
CA HIS A 44 -1.99 4.69 -5.18
C HIS A 44 -0.60 4.61 -4.54
N ILE A 45 0.24 5.64 -4.69
CA ILE A 45 1.58 5.68 -4.08
C ILE A 45 1.46 5.68 -2.55
N VAL A 46 0.60 6.54 -2.00
CA VAL A 46 0.37 6.61 -0.54
C VAL A 46 -0.13 5.27 -0.01
N THR A 47 -1.11 4.66 -0.64
CA THR A 47 -1.66 3.35 -0.25
C THR A 47 -0.61 2.24 -0.34
N SER A 48 0.28 2.28 -1.34
CA SER A 48 1.37 1.32 -1.49
C SER A 48 2.38 1.42 -0.34
N ILE A 49 2.81 2.63 0.02
CA ILE A 49 3.75 2.86 1.13
C ILE A 49 3.13 2.42 2.47
N MET A 50 1.86 2.78 2.70
CA MET A 50 1.12 2.39 3.89
C MET A 50 0.93 0.87 3.96
N GLY A 51 0.65 0.23 2.82
CA GLY A 51 0.55 -1.22 2.69
C GLY A 51 1.85 -1.94 3.04
N ALA A 52 3.00 -1.38 2.60
CA ALA A 52 4.31 -1.91 2.94
C ALA A 52 4.58 -1.83 4.46
N ARG A 53 4.26 -0.72 5.12
CA ARG A 53 4.39 -0.57 6.58
C ARG A 53 3.52 -1.55 7.34
N THR A 54 2.26 -1.72 6.93
CA THR A 54 1.35 -2.69 7.55
C THR A 54 1.87 -4.13 7.38
N ASN A 55 2.46 -4.45 6.23
CA ASN A 55 3.09 -5.74 5.99
C ASN A 55 4.31 -5.95 6.90
N MET A 56 5.17 -4.93 7.06
CA MET A 56 6.30 -4.99 7.98
C MET A 56 5.85 -5.18 9.42
N ALA A 57 4.78 -4.51 9.86
CA ALA A 57 4.20 -4.71 11.19
C ALA A 57 3.72 -6.16 11.39
N ALA A 58 3.06 -6.75 10.40
CA ALA A 58 2.61 -8.14 10.46
C ALA A 58 3.80 -9.13 10.54
N GLN A 59 4.85 -8.89 9.75
CA GLN A 59 6.08 -9.69 9.78
C GLN A 59 6.80 -9.56 11.13
N SER A 60 6.90 -8.34 11.67
CA SER A 60 7.50 -8.10 12.98
C SER A 60 6.73 -8.83 14.08
N GLY A 61 5.40 -8.82 14.03
CA GLY A 61 4.55 -9.58 14.94
C GLY A 61 4.83 -11.09 14.89
N ILE A 62 4.98 -11.66 13.69
CA ILE A 62 5.37 -13.07 13.53
C ILE A 62 6.76 -13.33 14.11
N GLN A 63 7.75 -12.49 13.83
CA GLN A 63 9.11 -12.69 14.33
C GLN A 63 9.19 -12.64 15.85
N LEU A 64 8.50 -11.69 16.48
CA LEU A 64 8.40 -11.61 17.93
C LEU A 64 7.73 -12.84 18.51
N SER A 65 6.60 -13.26 17.98
CA SER A 65 5.88 -14.44 18.44
C SER A 65 6.66 -15.73 18.21
N LEU A 66 7.45 -15.84 17.12
CA LEU A 66 8.36 -16.97 16.91
C LEU A 66 9.46 -17.02 17.98
N SER A 67 10.04 -15.86 18.32
CA SER A 67 11.06 -15.82 19.38
C SER A 67 10.48 -16.26 20.74
N GLU A 68 9.27 -15.83 21.06
CA GLU A 68 8.58 -16.24 22.30
C GLU A 68 8.16 -17.71 22.26
N PHE A 69 7.68 -18.20 21.11
CA PHE A 69 7.28 -19.60 20.92
C PHE A 69 8.45 -20.57 21.15
N TYR A 70 9.67 -20.20 20.71
CA TYR A 70 10.85 -21.05 20.86
C TYR A 70 11.72 -20.73 22.09
N ALA A 71 11.40 -19.64 22.83
CA ALA A 71 12.18 -19.25 24.01
C ALA A 71 12.09 -20.25 25.18
N THR A 72 10.98 -20.95 25.28
CA THR A 72 10.69 -21.88 26.40
C THR A 72 10.29 -23.27 25.90
N GLU A 73 10.85 -24.33 26.51
CA GLU A 73 10.49 -25.70 26.20
C GLU A 73 9.30 -26.18 27.06
N THR A 74 8.18 -25.46 26.95
CA THR A 74 6.94 -25.86 27.63
C THR A 74 6.11 -26.77 26.75
N SER A 75 5.22 -27.56 27.34
CA SER A 75 4.28 -28.43 26.62
C SER A 75 3.27 -27.65 25.79
N ASP A 76 2.99 -26.39 26.15
CA ASP A 76 2.11 -25.47 25.40
C ASP A 76 2.84 -24.18 25.09
N ARG A 77 3.54 -24.16 23.97
CA ARG A 77 4.30 -22.99 23.51
C ARG A 77 3.40 -21.87 23.04
N CYS A 78 2.15 -22.13 22.67
CA CYS A 78 1.18 -21.10 22.29
C CYS A 78 0.82 -20.18 23.46
N ALA A 79 0.87 -20.67 24.70
CA ALA A 79 0.58 -19.89 25.91
C ALA A 79 1.61 -18.76 26.19
N ASN A 80 2.81 -18.87 25.61
CA ASN A 80 3.91 -17.93 25.86
C ASN A 80 3.85 -16.66 24.98
N ILE A 81 2.92 -16.58 24.05
CA ILE A 81 2.83 -15.46 23.10
C ILE A 81 2.15 -14.26 23.76
N ASN A 82 2.88 -13.16 23.91
CA ASN A 82 2.41 -11.89 24.50
C ASN A 82 1.78 -10.97 23.44
N SER A 83 0.63 -11.34 22.92
CA SER A 83 -0.12 -10.53 21.96
C SER A 83 -1.13 -9.62 22.69
N PRO A 84 -1.40 -8.36 22.25
CA PRO A 84 -0.94 -7.69 21.02
C PRO A 84 0.44 -7.02 21.18
N TYR A 85 1.17 -6.89 20.06
CA TYR A 85 2.41 -6.15 19.96
C TYR A 85 2.17 -4.73 19.49
N THR A 86 2.69 -3.74 20.23
CA THR A 86 2.69 -2.33 19.85
C THR A 86 4.10 -1.89 19.47
N PHE A 87 4.21 -1.08 18.43
CA PHE A 87 5.51 -0.64 17.91
C PHE A 87 5.76 0.84 18.24
N SER A 88 6.94 1.14 18.79
CA SER A 88 7.34 2.51 19.17
C SER A 88 8.26 3.19 18.13
N GLY A 89 8.71 2.46 17.10
CA GLY A 89 9.58 3.01 16.05
C GLY A 89 8.87 3.98 15.12
N THR A 90 9.59 5.00 14.65
CA THR A 90 9.05 6.10 13.79
C THR A 90 8.33 5.63 12.52
N GLY A 91 8.62 4.41 12.07
CA GLY A 91 7.95 3.83 10.88
C GLY A 91 6.68 3.03 11.18
N LEU A 92 6.50 2.54 12.43
CA LEU A 92 5.44 1.60 12.79
C LEU A 92 4.60 2.02 14.00
N PHE A 93 4.83 3.20 14.57
CA PHE A 93 4.16 3.66 15.81
C PHE A 93 2.62 3.72 15.73
N GLN A 94 2.07 3.74 14.54
CA GLN A 94 0.61 3.72 14.29
C GLN A 94 0.08 2.32 14.00
N CYS A 95 0.93 1.30 14.19
CA CYS A 95 0.59 -0.08 13.89
C CYS A 95 0.54 -0.93 15.15
N THR A 96 -0.38 -1.85 15.17
CA THR A 96 -0.48 -2.93 16.15
C THR A 96 -0.54 -4.27 15.42
N ALA A 97 0.12 -5.29 15.96
CA ALA A 97 0.02 -6.64 15.45
C ALA A 97 -0.54 -7.57 16.52
N THR A 98 -1.64 -8.22 16.24
CA THR A 98 -2.24 -9.24 17.09
C THR A 98 -1.89 -10.61 16.52
N VAL A 99 -1.28 -11.47 17.34
CA VAL A 99 -0.91 -12.82 16.93
C VAL A 99 -1.76 -13.84 17.66
N ALA A 100 -2.40 -14.70 16.88
CA ALA A 100 -3.13 -15.86 17.38
C ALA A 100 -2.31 -17.13 17.08
N CYS A 101 -2.21 -18.02 18.06
CA CYS A 101 -1.62 -19.35 17.91
C CYS A 101 -2.71 -20.41 17.94
N LYS A 102 -2.70 -21.30 16.95
CA LYS A 102 -3.68 -22.38 16.84
C LYS A 102 -2.97 -23.70 16.56
N ARG A 103 -3.31 -24.72 17.32
CA ARG A 103 -2.87 -26.08 17.04
C ARG A 103 -3.58 -26.62 15.80
N VAL A 104 -2.82 -27.06 14.81
CA VAL A 104 -3.35 -27.59 13.54
C VAL A 104 -3.50 -29.11 13.61
N GLY A 105 -2.49 -29.79 14.19
CA GLY A 105 -2.50 -31.24 14.26
C GLY A 105 -1.19 -31.83 14.79
N ILE A 106 -1.10 -33.15 14.72
CA ILE A 106 0.08 -33.91 15.06
C ILE A 106 0.45 -34.73 13.82
N LEU A 107 1.73 -34.68 13.45
CA LEU A 107 2.26 -35.55 12.40
C LEU A 107 2.40 -36.99 12.88
N ASP A 108 2.49 -37.96 11.96
CA ASP A 108 2.70 -39.38 12.25
C ASP A 108 3.97 -39.63 13.10
N SER A 109 4.94 -38.72 13.04
CA SER A 109 6.16 -38.69 13.85
C SER A 109 5.95 -38.22 15.30
N GLY A 110 4.74 -37.83 15.70
CA GLY A 110 4.42 -37.27 17.00
C GLY A 110 4.70 -35.80 17.17
N ILE A 111 5.20 -35.13 16.13
CA ILE A 111 5.49 -33.68 16.12
C ILE A 111 4.18 -32.88 16.04
N VAL A 112 4.02 -31.96 16.99
CA VAL A 112 2.88 -31.05 17.03
C VAL A 112 3.10 -29.90 16.03
N VAL A 113 2.11 -29.63 15.19
CA VAL A 113 2.11 -28.50 14.26
C VAL A 113 1.13 -27.44 14.73
N ASN A 114 1.64 -26.23 14.91
CA ASN A 114 0.86 -25.06 15.27
C ASN A 114 0.90 -24.04 14.12
N GLN A 115 -0.14 -23.20 14.01
CA GLN A 115 -0.24 -22.09 13.08
C GLN A 115 -0.23 -20.79 13.87
N LEU A 116 0.66 -19.88 13.49
CA LEU A 116 0.70 -18.51 13.97
C LEU A 116 0.04 -17.61 12.93
N ILE A 117 -0.93 -16.83 13.33
CA ILE A 117 -1.66 -15.90 12.49
C ILE A 117 -1.44 -14.50 13.03
N SER A 118 -0.65 -13.67 12.33
CA SER A 118 -0.43 -12.28 12.67
C SER A 118 -1.37 -11.38 11.87
N THR A 119 -2.19 -10.63 12.57
CA THR A 119 -3.08 -9.60 12.01
C THR A 119 -2.55 -8.25 12.43
N ALA A 120 -1.90 -7.53 11.49
CA ALA A 120 -1.46 -6.16 11.72
C ALA A 120 -2.49 -5.16 11.23
N GLN A 121 -2.70 -4.11 12.02
CA GLN A 121 -3.54 -2.98 11.68
C GLN A 121 -2.74 -1.70 11.89
N CYS A 122 -2.74 -0.82 10.87
CA CYS A 122 -2.11 0.49 10.94
C CYS A 122 -3.15 1.55 10.62
N GLN A 123 -3.22 2.60 11.45
CA GLN A 123 -4.11 3.72 11.24
C GLN A 123 -3.35 4.91 10.67
N PHE A 124 -3.77 5.38 9.50
CA PHE A 124 -3.18 6.52 8.81
C PHE A 124 -4.25 7.60 8.61
N GLY A 125 -4.31 8.56 9.53
CA GLY A 125 -5.40 9.54 9.55
C GLY A 125 -6.76 8.86 9.74
N THR A 126 -7.64 8.95 8.76
CA THR A 126 -8.97 8.33 8.75
C THR A 126 -9.00 6.94 8.13
N THR A 127 -7.88 6.46 7.57
CA THR A 127 -7.82 5.18 6.86
C THR A 127 -7.11 4.13 7.72
N THR A 128 -7.71 2.96 7.85
CA THR A 128 -7.10 1.79 8.51
C THR A 128 -6.77 0.75 7.45
N LEU A 129 -5.52 0.29 7.45
CA LEU A 129 -5.06 -0.82 6.62
C LEU A 129 -4.77 -2.03 7.48
N GLN A 130 -5.12 -3.21 6.97
CA GLN A 130 -4.92 -4.49 7.65
C GLN A 130 -4.15 -5.44 6.73
N ARG A 131 -3.24 -6.23 7.35
CA ARG A 131 -2.53 -7.34 6.71
C ARG A 131 -2.53 -8.53 7.62
N ILE A 132 -2.68 -9.70 7.03
CA ILE A 132 -2.66 -10.99 7.74
C ILE A 132 -1.53 -11.82 7.16
N ILE A 133 -0.71 -12.41 8.04
CA ILE A 133 0.36 -13.33 7.67
C ILE A 133 0.19 -14.59 8.52
N GLU A 134 0.30 -15.74 7.89
CA GLU A 134 0.18 -17.05 8.53
C GLU A 134 1.48 -17.82 8.37
N VAL A 135 1.92 -18.46 9.44
CA VAL A 135 3.14 -19.26 9.48
C VAL A 135 2.89 -20.55 10.23
N GLY A 136 3.27 -21.68 9.64
CA GLY A 136 3.28 -22.98 10.30
C GLY A 136 4.55 -23.18 11.12
N VAL A 137 4.42 -23.61 12.37
CA VAL A 137 5.54 -23.89 13.28
C VAL A 137 5.43 -25.32 13.84
N ARG A 138 6.57 -25.93 14.14
CA ARG A 138 6.66 -27.26 14.73
C ARG A 138 7.11 -27.17 16.18
N GLN A 139 6.53 -28.04 16.98
CA GLN A 139 6.89 -28.21 18.42
C GLN A 139 7.43 -29.60 18.68
#